data_4e33aeab5d768778d2bf42f1df9990e1
#
_entry.id   4e33aeab5d768778d2bf42f1df9990e1
#
_cell.length_a   1.000
_cell.length_b   1.000
_cell.length_c   1.000
_cell.angle_alpha   90.00
_cell.angle_beta   90.00
_cell.angle_gamma   90.00
#
_symmetry.space_group_name_H-M   'P 1'
#
loop_
_entity.id
_entity.type
_entity.pdbx_description
1 polymer ?
#
loop_
_entity_poly.entity_id
_entity_poly.type
_entity_poly.pdbx_seq_one_letter_code
_entity_poly.pdbx_strand_id
1 'polypeptide(L)'
;MREITTGGVWTHTETMSGADAVALAQRIELLGYSTLWLPETAGKDPFALIGMLAANTTELRFATGIANIFHRHPGVMKQAAMTLAEQSGGR
;
A
#
# COMPACT_ATOMS: atom_id res chain seq x y z
N MET A 1 0.10 15.86 4.13
CA MET A 1 0.28 14.44 4.40
C MET A 1 0.50 14.22 5.89
N ARG A 2 -0.09 13.18 6.45
CA ARG A 2 0.00 12.86 7.87
C ARG A 2 1.44 12.57 8.29
N GLU A 3 1.84 13.04 9.46
CA GLU A 3 3.14 12.69 10.03
C GLU A 3 3.16 11.22 10.49
N ILE A 4 4.34 10.62 10.49
CA ILE A 4 4.53 9.26 11.00
C ILE A 4 4.75 9.33 12.52
N THR A 5 3.66 9.60 13.25
CA THR A 5 3.69 9.73 14.72
C THR A 5 3.01 8.57 15.42
N THR A 6 2.18 7.81 14.69
CA THR A 6 1.49 6.63 15.21
C THR A 6 1.98 5.38 14.48
N GLY A 7 1.70 4.21 15.06
CA GLY A 7 2.09 2.96 14.45
C GLY A 7 1.41 2.70 13.12
N GLY A 8 1.98 1.77 12.37
CA GLY A 8 1.39 1.24 11.16
C GLY A 8 0.62 -0.04 11.42
N VAL A 9 -0.10 -0.50 10.41
CA VAL A 9 -0.80 -1.79 10.40
C VAL A 9 -0.20 -2.66 9.30
N TRP A 10 0.16 -3.89 9.65
CA TRP A 10 0.52 -4.92 8.69
C TRP A 10 -0.55 -6.00 8.75
N THR A 11 -1.11 -6.38 7.61
CA THR A 11 -2.11 -7.44 7.55
C THR A 11 -2.13 -8.10 6.19
N HIS A 12 -2.70 -9.30 6.12
CA HIS A 12 -2.86 -10.04 4.88
C HIS A 12 -4.01 -9.45 4.06
N THR A 13 -3.66 -8.77 2.97
CA THR A 13 -4.63 -8.20 2.02
C THR A 13 -4.83 -9.08 0.80
N GLU A 14 -4.02 -10.11 0.62
CA GLU A 14 -3.96 -10.90 -0.61
C GLU A 14 -5.21 -11.76 -0.85
N THR A 15 -5.95 -12.09 0.20
CA THR A 15 -7.20 -12.85 0.10
C THR A 15 -8.45 -11.97 0.04
N MET A 16 -8.29 -10.66 0.17
CA MET A 16 -9.40 -9.72 0.13
C MET A 16 -9.77 -9.35 -1.30
N SER A 17 -11.05 -9.07 -1.53
CA SER A 17 -11.47 -8.38 -2.75
C SER A 17 -10.90 -6.96 -2.76
N GLY A 18 -10.84 -6.33 -3.94
CA GLY A 18 -10.43 -4.92 -4.03
C GLY A 18 -11.32 -4.01 -3.20
N ALA A 19 -12.63 -4.26 -3.21
CA ALA A 19 -13.57 -3.47 -2.42
C ALA A 19 -13.33 -3.60 -0.91
N ASP A 20 -13.06 -4.81 -0.43
CA ASP A 20 -12.77 -5.04 0.99
C ASP A 20 -11.43 -4.42 1.40
N ALA A 21 -10.42 -4.48 0.53
CA ALA A 21 -9.12 -3.86 0.79
C ALA A 21 -9.26 -2.33 0.87
N VAL A 22 -10.04 -1.72 -0.01
CA VAL A 22 -10.34 -0.28 0.06
C VAL A 22 -11.04 0.08 1.36
N ALA A 23 -12.07 -0.68 1.74
CA ALA A 23 -12.78 -0.44 3.00
C ALA A 23 -11.85 -0.54 4.21
N LEU A 24 -10.96 -1.53 4.21
CA LEU A 24 -9.97 -1.70 5.27
C LEU A 24 -9.02 -0.50 5.33
N ALA A 25 -8.49 -0.07 4.19
CA ALA A 25 -7.56 1.07 4.14
C ALA A 25 -8.23 2.35 4.65
N GLN A 26 -9.46 2.61 4.25
CA GLN A 26 -10.23 3.76 4.71
C GLN A 26 -10.48 3.68 6.22
N ARG A 27 -10.75 2.50 6.76
CA ARG A 27 -10.94 2.29 8.19
C ARG A 27 -9.67 2.55 8.97
N ILE A 28 -8.53 2.05 8.47
CA ILE A 28 -7.21 2.27 9.07
C ILE A 28 -6.89 3.77 9.10
N GLU A 29 -7.15 4.47 8.01
CA GLU A 29 -6.94 5.91 7.93
C GLU A 29 -7.83 6.65 8.93
N LEU A 30 -9.10 6.30 9.01
CA LEU A 30 -10.05 6.91 9.94
C LEU A 30 -9.64 6.72 11.39
N LEU A 31 -9.05 5.57 11.73
CA LEU A 31 -8.58 5.26 13.08
C LEU A 31 -7.29 5.99 13.45
N GLY A 32 -6.65 6.68 12.51
CA GLY A 32 -5.49 7.51 12.77
C GLY A 32 -4.14 6.83 12.61
N TYR A 33 -4.09 5.60 12.12
CA TYR A 33 -2.81 4.95 11.83
C TYR A 33 -2.11 5.63 10.66
N SER A 34 -0.78 5.69 10.72
CA SER A 34 0.01 6.42 9.71
C SER A 34 0.22 5.63 8.43
N THR A 35 0.33 4.31 8.51
CA THR A 35 0.86 3.50 7.41
C THR A 35 0.16 2.14 7.36
N LEU A 36 -0.16 1.70 6.16
CA LEU A 36 -0.57 0.33 5.87
C LEU A 36 0.56 -0.39 5.14
N TRP A 37 1.03 -1.49 5.73
CA TRP A 37 2.08 -2.35 5.19
C TRP A 37 1.44 -3.53 4.49
N LEU A 38 1.81 -3.76 3.23
CA LEU A 38 1.22 -4.83 2.42
C LEU A 38 2.26 -5.91 2.12
N PRO A 39 1.92 -7.20 2.34
CA PRO A 39 2.78 -8.31 1.99
C PRO A 39 2.68 -8.67 0.51
N GLU A 40 3.67 -9.42 0.04
CA GLU A 40 3.62 -10.08 -1.25
C GLU A 40 4.06 -11.53 -1.08
N THR A 41 3.10 -12.44 -1.04
CA THR A 41 3.39 -13.88 -0.98
C THR A 41 3.00 -14.57 -2.28
N ALA A 42 1.72 -14.76 -2.54
CA ALA A 42 1.27 -15.49 -3.73
C ALA A 42 -0.09 -15.04 -4.26
N GLY A 43 -0.67 -13.99 -3.76
CA GLY A 43 -2.05 -13.66 -4.10
C GLY A 43 -2.27 -12.37 -4.85
N LYS A 44 -1.50 -11.35 -4.53
CA LYS A 44 -1.70 -10.02 -5.11
C LYS A 44 -0.38 -9.32 -5.35
N ASP A 45 -0.34 -8.51 -6.40
CA ASP A 45 0.75 -7.57 -6.62
C ASP A 45 0.55 -6.36 -5.68
N PRO A 46 1.49 -6.08 -4.76
CA PRO A 46 1.32 -4.98 -3.82
C PRO A 46 1.30 -3.61 -4.48
N PHE A 47 2.05 -3.41 -5.55
CA PHE A 47 2.09 -2.11 -6.24
C PHE A 47 0.77 -1.82 -6.94
N ALA A 48 0.20 -2.81 -7.62
CA ALA A 48 -1.10 -2.64 -8.25
C ALA A 48 -2.19 -2.38 -7.21
N LEU A 49 -2.16 -3.09 -6.09
CA LEU A 49 -3.13 -2.90 -5.01
C LEU A 49 -2.99 -1.51 -4.39
N ILE A 50 -1.76 -1.08 -4.09
CA ILE A 50 -1.51 0.25 -3.52
C ILE A 50 -2.06 1.35 -4.43
N GLY A 51 -1.97 1.20 -5.74
CA GLY A 51 -2.54 2.16 -6.68
C GLY A 51 -4.02 2.43 -6.43
N MET A 52 -4.80 1.36 -6.24
CA MET A 52 -6.22 1.49 -5.94
C MET A 52 -6.46 2.03 -4.53
N LEU A 53 -5.71 1.57 -3.54
CA LEU A 53 -5.88 2.02 -2.16
C LEU A 53 -5.52 3.50 -2.02
N ALA A 54 -4.45 3.95 -2.65
CA ALA A 54 -4.03 5.35 -2.62
C ALA A 54 -5.07 6.27 -3.28
N ALA A 55 -5.70 5.82 -4.36
CA ALA A 55 -6.74 6.58 -5.02
C ALA A 55 -8.02 6.73 -4.17
N ASN A 56 -8.19 5.88 -3.17
CA ASN A 56 -9.38 5.86 -2.31
C ASN A 56 -9.10 6.31 -0.87
N THR A 57 -7.94 6.86 -0.61
CA THR A 57 -7.54 7.42 0.69
C THR A 57 -6.90 8.79 0.48
N THR A 58 -6.70 9.56 1.55
CA THR A 58 -6.19 10.94 1.43
C THR A 58 -4.83 11.13 2.09
N GLU A 59 -4.57 10.53 3.23
CA GLU A 59 -3.36 10.76 4.02
C GLU A 59 -2.58 9.50 4.35
N LEU A 60 -3.21 8.33 4.26
CA LEU A 60 -2.58 7.06 4.62
C LEU A 60 -1.35 6.80 3.76
N ARG A 61 -0.25 6.43 4.39
CA ARG A 61 0.97 6.00 3.71
C ARG A 61 0.94 4.51 3.46
N PHE A 62 1.65 4.09 2.42
CA PHE A 62 1.72 2.68 2.05
C PHE A 62 3.16 2.23 2.02
N ALA A 63 3.39 1.00 2.42
CA ALA A 63 4.71 0.38 2.39
C ALA A 63 4.56 -1.10 2.05
N THR A 64 5.60 -1.67 1.47
CA THR A 64 5.64 -3.10 1.23
C THR A 64 6.34 -3.80 2.40
N GLY A 65 5.78 -4.86 2.85
CA GLY A 65 6.37 -5.63 3.91
C GLY A 65 6.07 -7.13 3.73
N ILE A 66 6.70 -7.74 2.77
CA ILE A 66 7.84 -7.37 1.94
C ILE A 66 7.47 -7.50 0.46
N ALA A 67 7.99 -6.63 -0.41
CA ALA A 67 7.92 -6.87 -1.85
C ALA A 67 9.00 -7.86 -2.24
N ASN A 68 8.63 -8.89 -3.02
CA ASN A 68 9.54 -9.96 -3.37
C ASN A 68 10.46 -9.54 -4.54
N ILE A 69 11.76 -9.50 -4.29
CA ILE A 69 12.74 -9.09 -5.30
C ILE A 69 12.87 -10.08 -6.47
N PHE A 70 12.41 -11.31 -6.30
CA PHE A 70 12.48 -12.33 -7.35
C PHE A 70 11.30 -12.25 -8.34
N HIS A 71 10.25 -11.50 -8.01
CA HIS A 71 9.06 -11.43 -8.85
C HIS A 71 9.19 -10.44 -10.00
N ARG A 72 10.13 -9.49 -9.93
CA ARG A 72 10.26 -8.46 -10.95
C ARG A 72 11.69 -7.91 -11.04
N HIS A 73 12.03 -7.40 -12.21
CA HIS A 73 13.31 -6.73 -12.42
C HIS A 73 13.40 -5.48 -11.51
N PRO A 74 14.58 -5.18 -10.92
CA PRO A 74 14.74 -3.99 -10.07
C PRO A 74 14.30 -2.68 -10.73
N GLY A 75 14.56 -2.53 -12.03
CA GLY A 75 14.10 -1.36 -12.79
C GLY A 75 12.59 -1.24 -12.86
N VAL A 76 11.88 -2.36 -12.96
CA VAL A 76 10.42 -2.39 -12.95
C VAL A 76 9.89 -2.03 -11.56
N MET A 77 10.50 -2.54 -10.50
CA MET A 77 10.13 -2.18 -9.14
C MET A 77 10.31 -0.68 -8.89
N LYS A 78 11.43 -0.11 -9.34
CA LYS A 78 11.68 1.33 -9.23
C LYS A 78 10.61 2.14 -9.96
N GLN A 79 10.27 1.75 -11.18
CA GLN A 79 9.22 2.44 -11.95
C GLN A 79 7.88 2.39 -11.23
N ALA A 80 7.50 1.22 -10.70
CA ALA A 80 6.24 1.06 -9.98
C ALA A 80 6.20 1.94 -8.73
N ALA A 81 7.26 1.92 -7.93
CA ALA A 81 7.35 2.72 -6.71
C ALA A 81 7.30 4.23 -7.01
N MET A 82 8.04 4.67 -8.04
CA MET A 82 8.07 6.09 -8.42
C MET A 82 6.73 6.55 -8.99
N THR A 83 6.06 5.71 -9.77
CA THR A 83 4.75 6.01 -10.30
C THR A 83 3.73 6.18 -9.17
N LEU A 84 3.72 5.25 -8.21
CA LEU A 84 2.84 5.34 -7.06
C LEU A 84 3.14 6.56 -6.19
N ALA A 85 4.42 6.89 -6.01
CA ALA A 85 4.80 8.07 -5.24
C ALA A 85 4.27 9.35 -5.90
N GLU A 86 4.41 9.46 -7.22
CA GLU A 86 3.88 10.62 -7.95
C GLU A 86 2.36 10.69 -7.86
N GLN A 87 1.67 9.57 -8.13
CA GLN A 87 0.21 9.54 -8.15
C GLN A 87 -0.43 9.74 -6.78
N SER A 88 0.26 9.36 -5.73
CA SER A 88 -0.25 9.45 -4.34
C SER A 88 0.19 10.71 -3.61
N GLY A 89 0.94 11.59 -4.23
CA GLY A 89 1.49 12.74 -3.54
C GLY A 89 2.59 12.38 -2.53
N GLY A 90 3.35 11.34 -2.81
CA GLY A 90 4.49 10.93 -1.98
C GLY A 90 4.15 9.93 -0.87
N ARG A 91 2.98 9.36 -0.89
CA ARG A 91 2.55 8.40 0.14
C ARG A 91 2.95 6.98 -0.19
#